data_7033f7561cf9991c0ef5490ef54d1d5f
#
_entry.id   7033f7561cf9991c0ef5490ef54d1d5f
#
_cell.length_a   1.000
_cell.length_b   1.000
_cell.length_c   1.000
_cell.angle_alpha   90.00
_cell.angle_beta   90.00
_cell.angle_gamma   90.00
#
_symmetry.space_group_name_H-M   'P 1'
#
loop_
_entity.id
_entity.type
_entity.pdbx_description
1 polymer ?
#
loop_
_entity_poly.entity_id
_entity_poly.type
_entity_poly.pdbx_seq_one_letter_code
_entity_poly.pdbx_strand_id
1 'polypeptide(L)'
;FGITGSIAFVAGSFGSYMENLFPYIPLQIAASFAVVFVTAIHAIGVREGNALNAFGAFFKISLLLVFIVLGFATESTAAPGVLTQDKPLRSLGAEIAVFGAALASTSFAYQGNMATSFIGGEIRHPEKNMKRSMLLGMSIVTLLYLLINGVFLWAAAPHEMVKADGNGIESIGFFAAKRLFGDSIGVAFNMLIMLVFFLTLGVAIMIGSRVIYSMASRGELPKRMAHLNRRGSPVNALVLMCALSLILIWSTKLKELVESVGTLVTLTTGVAVAGVIVLRIRKPDLHRPVRIPWFPLPPIVFLSFTAWMTWSVMSTNATSVKLILGIISLALVVWFGVAKNHSRPIEKA
;
A
#
# COMPACT_ATOMS: atom_id res chain seq x y z
N PHE A 1 10.59 4.80 2.59
CA PHE A 1 9.42 5.61 3.02
C PHE A 1 8.09 5.00 2.55
N GLY A 2 7.99 4.51 1.30
CA GLY A 2 6.77 3.86 0.81
C GLY A 2 6.32 2.71 1.72
N ILE A 3 7.25 1.86 2.17
CA ILE A 3 6.95 0.75 3.09
C ILE A 3 6.54 1.26 4.47
N THR A 4 7.23 2.29 5.00
CA THR A 4 6.91 2.86 6.32
C THR A 4 5.52 3.52 6.32
N GLY A 5 5.17 4.24 5.25
CA GLY A 5 3.85 4.81 5.07
C GLY A 5 2.76 3.74 4.92
N SER A 6 3.06 2.63 4.22
CA SER A 6 2.15 1.47 4.14
C SER A 6 1.93 0.83 5.50
N ILE A 7 2.97 0.71 6.35
CA ILE A 7 2.86 0.23 7.74
C ILE A 7 1.94 1.14 8.55
N ALA A 8 2.15 2.46 8.46
CA ALA A 8 1.32 3.44 9.18
C ALA A 8 -0.14 3.38 8.73
N PHE A 9 -0.38 3.21 7.41
CA PHE A 9 -1.73 3.05 6.87
C PHE A 9 -2.41 1.76 7.35
N VAL A 10 -1.73 0.61 7.27
CA VAL A 10 -2.27 -0.68 7.72
C VAL A 10 -2.56 -0.66 9.23
N ALA A 11 -1.67 -0.07 10.02
CA ALA A 11 -1.87 0.10 11.45
C ALA A 11 -3.01 1.06 11.77
N GLY A 12 -3.13 2.18 11.04
CA GLY A 12 -4.24 3.10 11.17
C GLY A 12 -5.58 2.47 10.79
N SER A 13 -5.60 1.65 9.74
CA SER A 13 -6.78 0.86 9.38
C SER A 13 -7.16 -0.13 10.49
N PHE A 14 -6.18 -0.84 11.07
CA PHE A 14 -6.42 -1.67 12.26
C PHE A 14 -7.05 -0.85 13.40
N GLY A 15 -6.50 0.36 13.66
CA GLY A 15 -7.03 1.27 14.68
C GLY A 15 -8.47 1.70 14.41
N SER A 16 -8.83 2.02 13.16
CA SER A 16 -10.19 2.38 12.77
C SER A 16 -11.19 1.24 13.00
N TYR A 17 -10.80 0.00 12.70
CA TYR A 17 -11.64 -1.17 13.00
C TYR A 17 -11.71 -1.49 14.50
N MET A 18 -10.65 -1.18 15.28
CA MET A 18 -10.64 -1.29 16.73
C MET A 18 -11.61 -0.30 17.37
N GLU A 19 -11.65 0.94 16.89
CA GLU A 19 -12.54 2.00 17.38
C GLU A 19 -14.03 1.65 17.23
N ASN A 20 -14.40 0.85 16.21
CA ASN A 20 -15.76 0.35 16.07
C ASN A 20 -16.20 -0.58 17.22
N LEU A 21 -15.26 -1.32 17.83
CA LEU A 21 -15.55 -2.24 18.94
C LEU A 21 -15.35 -1.57 20.29
N PHE A 22 -14.37 -0.69 20.37
CA PHE A 22 -13.96 0.00 21.59
C PHE A 22 -13.84 1.51 21.34
N PRO A 23 -14.97 2.26 21.30
CA PRO A 23 -14.98 3.68 20.95
C PRO A 23 -14.15 4.59 21.89
N TYR A 24 -13.81 4.09 23.07
CA TYR A 24 -12.97 4.79 24.04
C TYR A 24 -11.46 4.68 23.74
N ILE A 25 -11.05 3.83 22.78
CA ILE A 25 -9.65 3.70 22.36
C ILE A 25 -9.46 4.48 21.06
N PRO A 26 -8.75 5.63 21.08
CA PRO A 26 -8.49 6.38 19.86
C PRO A 26 -7.70 5.54 18.83
N LEU A 27 -8.01 5.72 17.55
CA LEU A 27 -7.36 5.06 16.42
C LEU A 27 -5.83 5.07 16.53
N GLN A 28 -5.25 6.24 16.88
CA GLN A 28 -3.79 6.42 16.95
C GLN A 28 -3.16 5.55 18.04
N ILE A 29 -3.85 5.37 19.17
CA ILE A 29 -3.35 4.53 20.29
C ILE A 29 -3.37 3.06 19.87
N ALA A 30 -4.48 2.57 19.30
CA ALA A 30 -4.60 1.19 18.83
C ALA A 30 -3.58 0.89 17.72
N ALA A 31 -3.41 1.81 16.75
CA ALA A 31 -2.43 1.70 15.68
C ALA A 31 -0.99 1.66 16.22
N SER A 32 -0.66 2.54 17.16
CA SER A 32 0.67 2.60 17.80
C SER A 32 0.98 1.32 18.56
N PHE A 33 0.03 0.82 19.34
CA PHE A 33 0.16 -0.45 20.04
C PHE A 33 0.45 -1.60 19.07
N ALA A 34 -0.32 -1.71 17.97
CA ALA A 34 -0.12 -2.76 16.98
C ALA A 34 1.28 -2.70 16.35
N VAL A 35 1.76 -1.51 15.95
CA VAL A 35 3.09 -1.34 15.36
C VAL A 35 4.19 -1.73 16.35
N VAL A 36 4.13 -1.24 17.58
CA VAL A 36 5.13 -1.52 18.61
C VAL A 36 5.14 -3.01 18.96
N PHE A 37 3.97 -3.60 19.18
CA PHE A 37 3.83 -5.02 19.52
C PHE A 37 4.36 -5.94 18.43
N VAL A 38 3.96 -5.71 17.18
CA VAL A 38 4.44 -6.53 16.05
C VAL A 38 5.94 -6.32 15.82
N THR A 39 6.45 -5.09 15.97
CA THR A 39 7.88 -4.80 15.87
C THR A 39 8.67 -5.55 16.97
N ALA A 40 8.16 -5.59 18.20
CA ALA A 40 8.78 -6.33 19.30
C ALA A 40 8.86 -7.84 19.00
N ILE A 41 7.77 -8.44 18.46
CA ILE A 41 7.78 -9.84 18.05
C ILE A 41 8.88 -10.10 17.00
N HIS A 42 8.98 -9.25 15.98
CA HIS A 42 10.00 -9.40 14.93
C HIS A 42 11.43 -9.14 15.44
N ALA A 43 11.60 -8.29 16.44
CA ALA A 43 12.89 -8.05 17.09
C ALA A 43 13.38 -9.27 17.90
N ILE A 44 12.45 -10.03 18.50
CA ILE A 44 12.79 -11.28 19.21
C ILE A 44 13.27 -12.35 18.21
N GLY A 45 12.83 -12.30 16.96
CA GLY A 45 13.20 -13.22 15.88
C GLY A 45 12.10 -14.24 15.58
N VAL A 46 11.67 -14.29 14.31
CA VAL A 46 10.66 -15.23 13.84
C VAL A 46 11.26 -16.13 12.77
N ARG A 47 11.43 -17.39 13.09
CA ARG A 47 11.95 -18.41 12.17
C ARG A 47 10.89 -18.93 11.18
N GLU A 48 9.60 -18.62 11.41
CA GLU A 48 8.46 -19.27 10.76
C GLU A 48 7.68 -18.36 9.79
N GLY A 49 8.31 -17.28 9.29
CA GLY A 49 7.61 -16.24 8.51
C GLY A 49 6.92 -16.71 7.22
N ASN A 50 7.45 -17.71 6.52
CA ASN A 50 6.91 -18.12 5.20
C ASN A 50 5.59 -18.89 5.30
N ALA A 51 5.46 -19.81 6.27
CA ALA A 51 4.23 -20.58 6.48
C ALA A 51 3.08 -19.66 6.97
N LEU A 52 3.41 -18.75 7.91
CA LEU A 52 2.45 -17.76 8.41
C LEU A 52 1.97 -16.80 7.30
N ASN A 53 2.86 -16.39 6.41
CA ASN A 53 2.53 -15.54 5.27
C ASN A 53 1.62 -16.26 4.26
N ALA A 54 1.89 -17.52 3.94
CA ALA A 54 1.06 -18.31 3.04
C ALA A 54 -0.33 -18.56 3.64
N PHE A 55 -0.38 -18.94 4.92
CA PHE A 55 -1.65 -19.10 5.64
C PHE A 55 -2.44 -17.78 5.70
N GLY A 56 -1.76 -16.68 6.04
CA GLY A 56 -2.37 -15.35 6.09
C GLY A 56 -2.92 -14.90 4.72
N ALA A 57 -2.22 -15.19 3.62
CA ALA A 57 -2.70 -14.87 2.28
C ALA A 57 -3.94 -15.71 1.91
N PHE A 58 -3.92 -17.02 2.17
CA PHE A 58 -5.07 -17.90 1.95
C PHE A 58 -6.28 -17.46 2.79
N PHE A 59 -6.08 -17.18 4.07
CA PHE A 59 -7.14 -16.73 4.97
C PHE A 59 -7.79 -15.42 4.48
N LYS A 60 -6.98 -14.44 4.04
CA LYS A 60 -7.48 -13.16 3.51
C LYS A 60 -8.33 -13.34 2.27
N ILE A 61 -7.85 -14.13 1.31
CA ILE A 61 -8.57 -14.40 0.05
C ILE A 61 -9.88 -15.14 0.35
N SER A 62 -9.84 -16.15 1.23
CA SER A 62 -11.04 -16.92 1.61
C SER A 62 -12.07 -16.03 2.30
N LEU A 63 -11.64 -15.18 3.25
CA LEU A 63 -12.52 -14.23 3.94
C LEU A 63 -13.19 -13.26 2.96
N LEU A 64 -12.40 -12.74 2.01
CA LEU A 64 -12.90 -11.83 0.99
C LEU A 64 -13.91 -12.51 0.07
N LEU A 65 -13.61 -13.73 -0.39
CA LEU A 65 -14.53 -14.51 -1.23
C LEU A 65 -15.85 -14.84 -0.49
N VAL A 66 -15.76 -15.26 0.77
CA VAL A 66 -16.94 -15.52 1.61
C VAL A 66 -17.79 -14.26 1.73
N PHE A 67 -17.16 -13.11 2.01
CA PHE A 67 -17.86 -11.84 2.09
C PHE A 67 -18.56 -11.46 0.78
N ILE A 68 -17.88 -11.65 -0.36
CA ILE A 68 -18.44 -11.35 -1.68
C ILE A 68 -19.63 -12.25 -1.97
N VAL A 69 -19.50 -13.56 -1.77
CA VAL A 69 -20.57 -14.53 -2.05
C VAL A 69 -21.79 -14.28 -1.14
N LEU A 70 -21.58 -14.14 0.15
CA LEU A 70 -22.63 -13.86 1.10
C LEU A 70 -23.26 -12.49 0.87
N GLY A 71 -22.47 -11.47 0.52
CA GLY A 71 -22.95 -10.13 0.25
C GLY A 71 -23.93 -10.07 -0.91
N PHE A 72 -23.63 -10.75 -2.02
CA PHE A 72 -24.56 -10.84 -3.15
C PHE A 72 -25.71 -11.83 -2.94
N ALA A 73 -25.61 -12.73 -1.97
CA ALA A 73 -26.71 -13.65 -1.61
C ALA A 73 -27.79 -12.99 -0.75
N THR A 74 -27.51 -11.82 -0.16
CA THR A 74 -28.51 -11.03 0.58
C THR A 74 -29.26 -10.08 -0.36
N GLU A 75 -30.45 -9.63 0.08
CA GLU A 75 -31.16 -8.56 -0.60
C GLU A 75 -30.36 -7.24 -0.55
N SER A 76 -30.44 -6.43 -1.60
CA SER A 76 -29.83 -5.12 -1.62
C SER A 76 -30.46 -4.20 -0.59
N THR A 77 -29.63 -3.59 0.23
CA THR A 77 -30.06 -2.59 1.22
C THR A 77 -29.76 -1.16 0.75
N ALA A 78 -29.20 -0.99 -0.44
CA ALA A 78 -28.98 0.32 -1.04
C ALA A 78 -30.31 0.96 -1.43
N ALA A 79 -30.47 2.25 -1.15
CA ALA A 79 -31.66 2.98 -1.54
C ALA A 79 -31.82 3.05 -3.06
N PRO A 80 -33.02 2.77 -3.64
CA PRO A 80 -33.24 2.88 -5.08
C PRO A 80 -33.00 4.32 -5.60
N GLY A 81 -32.41 4.46 -6.78
CA GLY A 81 -32.27 5.76 -7.46
C GLY A 81 -31.03 6.58 -7.10
N VAL A 82 -30.07 6.02 -6.41
CA VAL A 82 -28.94 6.72 -5.78
C VAL A 82 -27.83 7.17 -6.74
N LEU A 83 -27.82 6.73 -7.96
CA LEU A 83 -26.85 7.21 -8.97
C LEU A 83 -27.23 8.59 -9.54
N THR A 84 -28.38 9.15 -9.18
CA THR A 84 -28.93 10.39 -9.75
C THR A 84 -29.09 11.53 -8.73
N GLN A 85 -28.19 11.65 -7.73
CA GLN A 85 -28.22 12.87 -6.94
C GLN A 85 -27.66 14.03 -7.77
N ASP A 86 -28.50 15.04 -8.00
CA ASP A 86 -28.13 16.34 -8.59
C ASP A 86 -27.10 17.06 -7.69
N LYS A 87 -25.84 16.66 -7.79
CA LYS A 87 -24.77 17.47 -7.25
C LYS A 87 -24.56 18.66 -8.18
N PRO A 88 -24.33 19.87 -7.62
CA PRO A 88 -23.95 21.00 -8.46
C PRO A 88 -22.77 20.61 -9.34
N LEU A 89 -22.90 20.81 -10.65
CA LEU A 89 -21.89 20.50 -11.64
C LEU A 89 -20.61 21.24 -11.27
N ARG A 90 -19.59 20.51 -10.89
CA ARG A 90 -18.23 21.04 -10.75
C ARG A 90 -17.70 21.36 -12.15
N SER A 91 -16.76 22.30 -12.24
CA SER A 91 -16.06 22.49 -13.52
C SER A 91 -15.40 21.17 -13.96
N LEU A 92 -15.36 20.89 -15.25
CA LEU A 92 -14.73 19.69 -15.81
C LEU A 92 -13.30 19.49 -15.28
N GLY A 93 -12.54 20.58 -15.13
CA GLY A 93 -11.19 20.51 -14.56
C GLY A 93 -11.16 20.03 -13.11
N ALA A 94 -12.13 20.44 -12.30
CA ALA A 94 -12.25 19.98 -10.91
C ALA A 94 -12.63 18.48 -10.84
N GLU A 95 -13.52 18.02 -11.71
CA GLU A 95 -13.89 16.59 -11.80
C GLU A 95 -12.67 15.71 -12.21
N ILE A 96 -11.92 16.15 -13.22
CA ILE A 96 -10.69 15.48 -13.67
C ILE A 96 -9.65 15.40 -12.54
N ALA A 97 -9.48 16.47 -11.76
CA ALA A 97 -8.54 16.51 -10.64
C ALA A 97 -8.96 15.56 -9.51
N VAL A 98 -10.25 15.56 -9.13
CA VAL A 98 -10.79 14.66 -8.10
C VAL A 98 -10.65 13.20 -8.53
N PHE A 99 -10.95 12.90 -9.78
CA PHE A 99 -10.79 11.54 -10.33
C PHE A 99 -9.32 11.08 -10.31
N GLY A 100 -8.38 11.97 -10.69
CA GLY A 100 -6.96 11.68 -10.62
C GLY A 100 -6.45 11.44 -9.18
N ALA A 101 -6.95 12.19 -8.20
CA ALA A 101 -6.63 11.97 -6.79
C ALA A 101 -7.20 10.63 -6.26
N ALA A 102 -8.41 10.24 -6.69
CA ALA A 102 -8.98 8.93 -6.37
C ALA A 102 -8.14 7.78 -6.95
N LEU A 103 -7.59 7.97 -8.16
CA LEU A 103 -6.67 7.00 -8.75
C LEU A 103 -5.35 6.86 -7.99
N ALA A 104 -4.87 7.91 -7.33
CA ALA A 104 -3.70 7.82 -6.45
C ALA A 104 -3.94 6.86 -5.28
N SER A 105 -5.12 6.95 -4.63
CA SER A 105 -5.53 6.03 -3.57
C SER A 105 -5.69 4.59 -4.10
N THR A 106 -6.27 4.43 -5.30
CA THR A 106 -6.40 3.13 -5.96
C THR A 106 -5.03 2.53 -6.31
N SER A 107 -4.08 3.35 -6.76
CA SER A 107 -2.71 2.90 -7.06
C SER A 107 -2.02 2.30 -5.85
N PHE A 108 -2.30 2.82 -4.65
CA PHE A 108 -1.80 2.24 -3.40
C PHE A 108 -2.23 0.77 -3.23
N ALA A 109 -3.47 0.43 -3.56
CA ALA A 109 -4.01 -0.92 -3.43
C ALA A 109 -3.31 -1.95 -4.35
N TYR A 110 -2.69 -1.49 -5.44
CA TYR A 110 -1.97 -2.34 -6.41
C TYR A 110 -0.45 -2.43 -6.17
N GLN A 111 0.09 -1.83 -5.12
CA GLN A 111 1.55 -1.79 -4.87
C GLN A 111 2.20 -3.15 -4.63
N GLY A 112 1.43 -4.17 -4.27
CA GLY A 112 1.91 -5.54 -4.05
C GLY A 112 2.65 -6.15 -5.24
N ASN A 113 2.44 -5.67 -6.46
CA ASN A 113 3.13 -6.13 -7.66
C ASN A 113 4.65 -5.93 -7.60
N MET A 114 5.13 -4.90 -6.89
CA MET A 114 6.55 -4.61 -6.71
C MET A 114 7.28 -5.70 -5.92
N ALA A 115 6.60 -6.43 -5.04
CA ALA A 115 7.20 -7.50 -4.25
C ALA A 115 7.84 -8.59 -5.13
N THR A 116 7.25 -8.87 -6.28
CA THR A 116 7.78 -9.85 -7.25
C THR A 116 9.17 -9.45 -7.76
N SER A 117 9.43 -8.14 -7.91
CA SER A 117 10.73 -7.64 -8.36
C SER A 117 11.83 -7.85 -7.32
N PHE A 118 11.50 -7.82 -6.04
CA PHE A 118 12.47 -8.00 -4.96
C PHE A 118 12.92 -9.47 -4.79
N ILE A 119 12.07 -10.42 -5.17
CA ILE A 119 12.36 -11.86 -5.08
C ILE A 119 12.71 -12.49 -6.43
N GLY A 120 12.90 -11.66 -7.47
CA GLY A 120 13.14 -12.13 -8.84
C GLY A 120 14.31 -13.11 -8.99
N GLY A 121 15.36 -12.95 -8.17
CA GLY A 121 16.52 -13.85 -8.14
C GLY A 121 16.25 -15.25 -7.55
N GLU A 122 15.16 -15.42 -6.80
CA GLU A 122 14.77 -16.69 -6.17
C GLU A 122 13.74 -17.47 -7.02
N ILE A 123 13.22 -16.85 -8.08
CA ILE A 123 12.17 -17.42 -8.93
C ILE A 123 12.79 -18.38 -9.97
N ARG A 124 12.31 -19.62 -10.00
CA ARG A 124 12.67 -20.58 -11.06
C ARG A 124 12.12 -20.12 -12.40
N HIS A 125 12.93 -20.12 -13.46
CA HIS A 125 12.57 -19.64 -14.80
C HIS A 125 11.89 -18.24 -14.78
N PRO A 126 12.60 -17.21 -14.27
CA PRO A 126 12.02 -15.90 -14.00
C PRO A 126 11.43 -15.25 -15.27
N GLU A 127 12.00 -15.49 -16.44
CA GLU A 127 11.54 -14.96 -17.74
C GLU A 127 10.10 -15.37 -18.09
N LYS A 128 9.64 -16.53 -17.63
CA LYS A 128 8.27 -17.03 -17.83
C LYS A 128 7.37 -16.83 -16.61
N ASN A 129 7.87 -17.24 -15.46
CA ASN A 129 7.05 -17.30 -14.24
C ASN A 129 6.75 -15.92 -13.66
N MET A 130 7.70 -14.99 -13.74
CA MET A 130 7.49 -13.61 -13.29
C MET A 130 6.36 -12.93 -14.06
N LYS A 131 6.42 -12.99 -15.39
CA LYS A 131 5.36 -12.41 -16.25
C LYS A 131 3.99 -13.04 -15.96
N ARG A 132 3.91 -14.37 -15.86
CA ARG A 132 2.65 -15.08 -15.59
C ARG A 132 2.08 -14.73 -14.22
N SER A 133 2.91 -14.78 -13.18
CA SER A 133 2.48 -14.48 -11.81
C SER A 133 1.99 -13.03 -11.67
N MET A 134 2.68 -12.07 -12.30
CA MET A 134 2.25 -10.67 -12.28
C MET A 134 0.92 -10.47 -13.01
N LEU A 135 0.76 -11.01 -14.21
CA LEU A 135 -0.48 -10.87 -14.98
C LEU A 135 -1.67 -11.54 -14.28
N LEU A 136 -1.49 -12.80 -13.85
CA LEU A 136 -2.55 -13.53 -13.14
C LEU A 136 -2.88 -12.87 -11.79
N GLY A 137 -1.86 -12.50 -11.02
CA GLY A 137 -2.05 -11.83 -9.74
C GLY A 137 -2.81 -10.51 -9.90
N MET A 138 -2.42 -9.66 -10.85
CA MET A 138 -3.09 -8.39 -11.13
C MET A 138 -4.53 -8.61 -11.59
N SER A 139 -4.78 -9.59 -12.48
CA SER A 139 -6.14 -9.90 -12.96
C SER A 139 -7.05 -10.38 -11.83
N ILE A 140 -6.56 -11.28 -10.97
CA ILE A 140 -7.31 -11.79 -9.81
C ILE A 140 -7.61 -10.66 -8.84
N VAL A 141 -6.63 -9.84 -8.50
CA VAL A 141 -6.81 -8.71 -7.58
C VAL A 141 -7.80 -7.70 -8.14
N THR A 142 -7.71 -7.37 -9.43
CA THR A 142 -8.66 -6.46 -10.08
C THR A 142 -10.09 -7.01 -10.03
N LEU A 143 -10.26 -8.30 -10.34
CA LEU A 143 -11.58 -8.95 -10.25
C LEU A 143 -12.13 -8.91 -8.82
N LEU A 144 -11.31 -9.24 -7.82
CA LEU A 144 -11.72 -9.19 -6.41
C LEU A 144 -12.10 -7.76 -5.98
N TYR A 145 -11.36 -6.74 -6.43
CA TYR A 145 -11.69 -5.35 -6.13
C TYR A 145 -12.99 -4.90 -6.80
N LEU A 146 -13.25 -5.31 -8.02
CA LEU A 146 -14.54 -5.02 -8.67
C LEU A 146 -15.70 -5.68 -7.93
N LEU A 147 -15.54 -6.94 -7.55
CA LEU A 147 -16.58 -7.68 -6.82
C LEU A 147 -16.85 -7.10 -5.43
N ILE A 148 -15.79 -6.77 -4.65
CA ILE A 148 -15.97 -6.21 -3.31
C ILE A 148 -16.59 -4.80 -3.36
N ASN A 149 -16.20 -3.96 -4.31
CA ASN A 149 -16.85 -2.67 -4.51
C ASN A 149 -18.29 -2.83 -4.95
N GLY A 150 -18.61 -3.86 -5.77
CA GLY A 150 -19.97 -4.23 -6.09
C GLY A 150 -20.79 -4.56 -4.84
N VAL A 151 -20.25 -5.32 -3.88
CA VAL A 151 -20.90 -5.61 -2.59
C VAL A 151 -21.10 -4.34 -1.77
N PHE A 152 -20.14 -3.42 -1.75
CA PHE A 152 -20.30 -2.15 -1.04
C PHE A 152 -21.45 -1.32 -1.62
N LEU A 153 -21.53 -1.22 -2.96
CA LEU A 153 -22.64 -0.54 -3.64
C LEU A 153 -23.97 -1.26 -3.48
N TRP A 154 -23.96 -2.58 -3.29
CA TRP A 154 -25.14 -3.40 -2.96
C TRP A 154 -25.64 -3.15 -1.54
N ALA A 155 -24.70 -2.91 -0.61
CA ALA A 155 -25.00 -2.65 0.79
C ALA A 155 -25.49 -1.22 1.04
N ALA A 156 -24.96 -0.22 0.34
CA ALA A 156 -25.27 1.17 0.58
C ALA A 156 -24.99 2.06 -0.63
N ALA A 157 -25.67 3.16 -0.64
CA ALA A 157 -25.49 4.20 -1.61
C ALA A 157 -24.18 5.00 -1.37
N PRO A 158 -23.50 5.55 -2.40
CA PRO A 158 -22.26 6.29 -2.22
C PRO A 158 -22.33 7.43 -1.21
N HIS A 159 -23.46 8.14 -1.12
CA HIS A 159 -23.61 9.24 -0.16
C HIS A 159 -23.72 8.76 1.29
N GLU A 160 -24.19 7.53 1.52
CA GLU A 160 -24.27 6.90 2.84
C GLU A 160 -22.90 6.39 3.33
N MET A 161 -21.94 6.25 2.42
CA MET A 161 -20.56 5.85 2.70
C MET A 161 -19.63 7.02 3.05
N VAL A 162 -20.21 8.22 3.23
CA VAL A 162 -19.48 9.46 3.52
C VAL A 162 -19.93 9.98 4.88
N LYS A 163 -18.96 10.38 5.71
CA LYS A 163 -19.20 11.02 7.01
C LYS A 163 -19.70 12.44 6.83
N ALA A 164 -20.24 13.03 7.89
CA ALA A 164 -20.73 14.41 7.90
C ALA A 164 -19.66 15.45 7.52
N ASP A 165 -18.38 15.16 7.73
CA ASP A 165 -17.23 15.98 7.35
C ASP A 165 -16.82 15.84 5.86
N GLY A 166 -17.57 15.07 5.07
CA GLY A 166 -17.32 14.81 3.67
C GLY A 166 -16.23 13.78 3.38
N ASN A 167 -15.64 13.16 4.39
CA ASN A 167 -14.68 12.07 4.24
C ASN A 167 -15.39 10.71 4.14
N GLY A 168 -14.80 9.77 3.39
CA GLY A 168 -15.31 8.40 3.33
C GLY A 168 -15.21 7.69 4.69
N ILE A 169 -16.10 6.72 4.90
CA ILE A 169 -16.04 5.83 6.07
C ILE A 169 -14.77 4.97 5.97
N GLU A 170 -13.89 5.05 6.96
CA GLU A 170 -12.61 4.33 6.98
C GLU A 170 -12.78 2.82 7.13
N SER A 171 -13.81 2.39 7.88
CA SER A 171 -14.14 0.98 8.10
C SER A 171 -15.31 0.50 7.24
N ILE A 172 -15.25 0.73 5.92
CA ILE A 172 -16.31 0.43 4.97
C ILE A 172 -16.74 -1.04 5.01
N GLY A 173 -15.81 -1.97 5.23
CA GLY A 173 -16.09 -3.40 5.33
C GLY A 173 -16.98 -3.74 6.52
N PHE A 174 -16.77 -3.10 7.69
CA PHE A 174 -17.63 -3.24 8.85
C PHE A 174 -19.02 -2.65 8.60
N PHE A 175 -19.06 -1.45 8.04
CA PHE A 175 -20.31 -0.77 7.71
C PHE A 175 -21.18 -1.62 6.78
N ALA A 176 -20.61 -2.16 5.70
CA ALA A 176 -21.31 -3.02 4.76
C ALA A 176 -21.76 -4.36 5.39
N ALA A 177 -20.86 -4.99 6.19
CA ALA A 177 -21.20 -6.23 6.88
C ALA A 177 -22.35 -6.06 7.87
N LYS A 178 -22.34 -4.98 8.65
CA LYS A 178 -23.40 -4.66 9.60
C LYS A 178 -24.74 -4.43 8.88
N ARG A 179 -24.71 -3.76 7.73
CA ARG A 179 -25.91 -3.43 6.97
C ARG A 179 -26.52 -4.64 6.26
N LEU A 180 -25.68 -5.53 5.71
CA LEU A 180 -26.14 -6.72 4.98
C LEU A 180 -26.51 -7.89 5.91
N PHE A 181 -25.78 -8.06 7.01
CA PHE A 181 -25.89 -9.27 7.84
C PHE A 181 -26.36 -9.00 9.27
N GLY A 182 -26.56 -7.72 9.64
CA GLY A 182 -26.93 -7.29 10.99
C GLY A 182 -25.75 -7.15 11.94
N ASP A 183 -26.05 -6.66 13.15
CA ASP A 183 -25.02 -6.20 14.11
C ASP A 183 -24.09 -7.31 14.58
N SER A 184 -24.61 -8.50 14.91
CA SER A 184 -23.78 -9.59 15.45
C SER A 184 -22.78 -10.12 14.44
N ILE A 185 -23.19 -10.32 13.18
CA ILE A 185 -22.30 -10.78 12.11
C ILE A 185 -21.35 -9.66 11.71
N GLY A 186 -21.83 -8.40 11.70
CA GLY A 186 -20.98 -7.23 11.46
C GLY A 186 -19.81 -7.14 12.44
N VAL A 187 -20.07 -7.33 13.75
CA VAL A 187 -19.01 -7.34 14.77
C VAL A 187 -18.02 -8.49 14.58
N ALA A 188 -18.51 -9.71 14.31
CA ALA A 188 -17.65 -10.85 14.03
C ALA A 188 -16.77 -10.59 12.79
N PHE A 189 -17.34 -10.03 11.74
CA PHE A 189 -16.59 -9.68 10.52
C PHE A 189 -15.57 -8.57 10.77
N ASN A 190 -15.89 -7.58 11.61
CA ASN A 190 -14.95 -6.54 12.04
C ASN A 190 -13.73 -7.15 12.73
N MET A 191 -13.91 -8.12 13.61
CA MET A 191 -12.79 -8.82 14.27
C MET A 191 -11.91 -9.58 13.27
N LEU A 192 -12.53 -10.24 12.28
CA LEU A 192 -11.79 -10.94 11.23
C LEU A 192 -10.98 -9.99 10.35
N ILE A 193 -11.52 -8.82 9.99
CA ILE A 193 -10.79 -7.79 9.25
C ILE A 193 -9.64 -7.22 10.09
N MET A 194 -9.84 -6.97 11.38
CA MET A 194 -8.77 -6.56 12.28
C MET A 194 -7.61 -7.57 12.28
N LEU A 195 -7.93 -8.87 12.35
CA LEU A 195 -6.91 -9.93 12.27
C LEU A 195 -6.17 -9.87 10.92
N VAL A 196 -6.87 -9.63 9.81
CA VAL A 196 -6.26 -9.45 8.48
C VAL A 196 -5.28 -8.29 8.47
N PHE A 197 -5.63 -7.13 9.04
CA PHE A 197 -4.73 -5.99 9.13
C PHE A 197 -3.53 -6.29 10.01
N PHE A 198 -3.73 -6.94 11.16
CA PHE A 198 -2.65 -7.33 12.06
C PHE A 198 -1.64 -8.28 11.39
N LEU A 199 -2.12 -9.31 10.68
CA LEU A 199 -1.27 -10.22 9.90
C LEU A 199 -0.54 -9.48 8.76
N THR A 200 -1.20 -8.53 8.10
CA THR A 200 -0.61 -7.72 7.03
C THR A 200 0.50 -6.82 7.57
N LEU A 201 0.30 -6.23 8.75
CA LEU A 201 1.28 -5.40 9.44
C LEU A 201 2.57 -6.19 9.71
N GLY A 202 2.45 -7.45 10.17
CA GLY A 202 3.59 -8.33 10.39
C GLY A 202 4.43 -8.54 9.13
N VAL A 203 3.78 -8.82 8.01
CA VAL A 203 4.46 -8.98 6.70
C VAL A 203 5.16 -7.70 6.27
N ALA A 204 4.48 -6.55 6.37
CA ALA A 204 5.03 -5.26 5.95
C ALA A 204 6.27 -4.86 6.77
N ILE A 205 6.23 -5.06 8.10
CA ILE A 205 7.37 -4.79 8.99
C ILE A 205 8.54 -5.73 8.67
N MET A 206 8.26 -7.01 8.44
CA MET A 206 9.29 -7.99 8.10
C MET A 206 9.99 -7.63 6.78
N ILE A 207 9.25 -7.36 5.72
CA ILE A 207 9.80 -7.02 4.40
C ILE A 207 10.59 -5.71 4.48
N GLY A 208 10.00 -4.69 5.09
CA GLY A 208 10.61 -3.37 5.15
C GLY A 208 11.91 -3.33 5.93
N SER A 209 12.00 -4.05 7.04
CA SER A 209 13.24 -4.14 7.82
C SER A 209 14.37 -4.80 7.02
N ARG A 210 14.07 -5.80 6.19
CA ARG A 210 15.04 -6.44 5.29
C ARG A 210 15.49 -5.54 4.15
N VAL A 211 14.61 -4.69 3.63
CA VAL A 211 14.98 -3.69 2.62
C VAL A 211 15.97 -2.68 3.20
N ILE A 212 15.70 -2.12 4.39
CA ILE A 212 16.62 -1.20 5.07
C ILE A 212 17.96 -1.88 5.37
N TYR A 213 17.92 -3.12 5.87
CA TYR A 213 19.12 -3.93 6.08
C TYR A 213 19.95 -4.09 4.80
N SER A 214 19.31 -4.45 3.70
CA SER A 214 19.96 -4.63 2.39
C SER A 214 20.61 -3.33 1.89
N MET A 215 19.91 -2.20 1.99
CA MET A 215 20.44 -0.88 1.63
C MET A 215 21.65 -0.50 2.49
N ALA A 216 21.59 -0.74 3.80
CA ALA A 216 22.70 -0.49 4.71
C ALA A 216 23.91 -1.40 4.44
N SER A 217 23.67 -2.65 4.06
CA SER A 217 24.72 -3.62 3.70
C SER A 217 25.45 -3.21 2.42
N ARG A 218 24.78 -2.48 1.51
CA ARG A 218 25.36 -1.90 0.29
C ARG A 218 26.02 -0.54 0.52
N GLY A 219 25.96 0.00 1.74
CA GLY A 219 26.52 1.32 2.06
C GLY A 219 25.62 2.51 1.68
N GLU A 220 24.36 2.26 1.30
CA GLU A 220 23.37 3.29 0.95
C GLU A 220 22.73 3.93 2.18
N LEU A 221 22.83 3.26 3.34
CA LEU A 221 22.37 3.72 4.65
C LEU A 221 23.46 3.51 5.72
N PRO A 222 23.34 4.14 6.90
CA PRO A 222 24.32 3.96 7.98
C PRO A 222 24.52 2.48 8.32
N LYS A 223 25.76 2.03 8.44
CA LYS A 223 26.14 0.63 8.72
C LYS A 223 25.47 0.03 9.97
N ARG A 224 25.09 0.88 10.91
CA ARG A 224 24.35 0.44 12.12
C ARG A 224 23.02 -0.24 11.79
N MET A 225 22.38 0.08 10.64
CA MET A 225 21.14 -0.56 10.19
C MET A 225 21.36 -1.96 9.61
N ALA A 226 22.62 -2.32 9.26
CA ALA A 226 23.01 -3.65 8.82
C ALA A 226 23.38 -4.60 9.96
N HIS A 227 23.20 -4.20 11.24
CA HIS A 227 23.48 -5.06 12.38
C HIS A 227 22.33 -6.05 12.62
N LEU A 228 22.67 -7.33 12.67
CA LEU A 228 21.74 -8.41 13.02
C LEU A 228 21.95 -8.83 14.46
N ASN A 229 20.86 -9.12 15.17
CA ASN A 229 20.95 -9.73 16.48
C ASN A 229 21.34 -11.22 16.40
N ARG A 230 21.52 -11.90 17.53
CA ARG A 230 21.89 -13.33 17.60
C ARG A 230 20.88 -14.25 16.87
N ARG A 231 19.66 -13.80 16.61
CA ARG A 231 18.59 -14.54 15.92
C ARG A 231 18.40 -14.13 14.46
N GLY A 232 19.30 -13.29 13.92
CA GLY A 232 19.28 -12.84 12.53
C GLY A 232 18.27 -11.72 12.21
N SER A 233 17.72 -11.04 13.24
CA SER A 233 16.80 -9.92 13.04
C SER A 233 17.53 -8.58 13.01
N PRO A 234 17.23 -7.67 12.04
CA PRO A 234 17.81 -6.35 11.93
C PRO A 234 17.11 -5.36 12.86
N VAL A 235 17.41 -5.45 14.18
CA VAL A 235 16.69 -4.69 15.21
C VAL A 235 16.73 -3.19 14.99
N ASN A 236 17.90 -2.64 14.61
CA ASN A 236 18.03 -1.20 14.37
C ASN A 236 17.14 -0.73 13.20
N ALA A 237 17.02 -1.52 12.15
CA ALA A 237 16.12 -1.24 11.03
C ALA A 237 14.65 -1.33 11.44
N LEU A 238 14.30 -2.31 12.28
CA LEU A 238 12.95 -2.47 12.86
C LEU A 238 12.57 -1.25 13.72
N VAL A 239 13.46 -0.82 14.61
CA VAL A 239 13.25 0.36 15.48
C VAL A 239 13.10 1.63 14.65
N LEU A 240 13.93 1.83 13.62
CA LEU A 240 13.81 2.98 12.72
C LEU A 240 12.45 2.99 12.02
N MET A 241 12.01 1.85 11.48
CA MET A 241 10.71 1.75 10.83
C MET A 241 9.55 1.99 11.78
N CYS A 242 9.62 1.44 12.99
CA CYS A 242 8.64 1.66 14.04
C CYS A 242 8.52 3.16 14.35
N ALA A 243 9.64 3.83 14.63
CA ALA A 243 9.66 5.25 14.96
C ALA A 243 9.06 6.11 13.82
N LEU A 244 9.47 5.87 12.56
CA LEU A 244 8.93 6.59 11.42
C LEU A 244 7.44 6.32 11.22
N SER A 245 6.97 5.09 11.41
CA SER A 245 5.55 4.75 11.33
C SER A 245 4.73 5.44 12.41
N LEU A 246 5.24 5.50 13.65
CA LEU A 246 4.58 6.23 14.74
C LEU A 246 4.48 7.73 14.45
N ILE A 247 5.54 8.35 13.95
CA ILE A 247 5.49 9.77 13.52
C ILE A 247 4.38 9.98 12.49
N LEU A 248 4.25 9.10 11.51
CA LEU A 248 3.21 9.22 10.48
C LEU A 248 1.81 9.01 11.04
N ILE A 249 1.59 8.04 11.93
CA ILE A 249 0.30 7.77 12.57
C ILE A 249 -0.20 9.01 13.34
N TRP A 250 0.70 9.74 14.00
CA TRP A 250 0.33 10.90 14.80
C TRP A 250 0.31 12.23 14.03
N SER A 251 0.96 12.31 12.87
CA SER A 251 1.10 13.55 12.10
C SER A 251 0.14 13.66 10.90
N THR A 252 -0.51 12.56 10.48
CA THR A 252 -1.29 12.53 9.25
C THR A 252 -2.61 11.79 9.41
N LYS A 253 -3.61 12.18 8.60
CA LYS A 253 -4.86 11.43 8.48
C LYS A 253 -4.69 10.24 7.52
N LEU A 254 -5.48 9.18 7.71
CA LEU A 254 -5.41 7.96 6.88
C LEU A 254 -5.55 8.27 5.38
N LYS A 255 -6.48 9.13 5.01
CA LYS A 255 -6.71 9.53 3.62
C LYS A 255 -5.47 10.19 3.00
N GLU A 256 -4.91 11.18 3.69
CA GLU A 256 -3.72 11.91 3.24
C GLU A 256 -2.51 10.98 3.13
N LEU A 257 -2.40 10.01 4.04
CA LEU A 257 -1.34 9.02 4.06
C LEU A 257 -1.43 8.11 2.82
N VAL A 258 -2.62 7.58 2.49
CA VAL A 258 -2.84 6.73 1.31
C VAL A 258 -2.53 7.46 0.01
N GLU A 259 -3.04 8.69 -0.14
CA GLU A 259 -2.80 9.51 -1.32
C GLU A 259 -1.30 9.82 -1.49
N SER A 260 -0.63 10.20 -0.39
CA SER A 260 0.81 10.54 -0.42
C SER A 260 1.69 9.32 -0.71
N VAL A 261 1.43 8.20 -0.04
CA VAL A 261 2.18 6.96 -0.25
C VAL A 261 1.93 6.39 -1.64
N GLY A 262 0.67 6.37 -2.09
CA GLY A 262 0.30 5.95 -3.44
C GLY A 262 1.02 6.76 -4.51
N THR A 263 1.03 8.08 -4.36
CA THR A 263 1.71 8.99 -5.29
C THR A 263 3.22 8.77 -5.30
N LEU A 264 3.85 8.67 -4.11
CA LEU A 264 5.30 8.47 -4.01
C LEU A 264 5.76 7.15 -4.62
N VAL A 265 5.03 6.06 -4.38
CA VAL A 265 5.37 4.76 -4.97
C VAL A 265 5.14 4.77 -6.47
N THR A 266 4.09 5.42 -6.95
CA THR A 266 3.86 5.56 -8.38
C THR A 266 4.93 6.43 -9.05
N LEU A 267 5.39 7.51 -8.41
CA LEU A 267 6.52 8.32 -8.87
C LEU A 267 7.82 7.52 -8.95
N THR A 268 8.15 6.76 -7.91
CA THR A 268 9.36 5.90 -7.91
C THR A 268 9.30 4.83 -8.98
N THR A 269 8.11 4.25 -9.21
CA THR A 269 7.87 3.34 -10.33
C THR A 269 8.02 4.06 -11.67
N GLY A 270 7.53 5.29 -11.78
CA GLY A 270 7.72 6.15 -12.96
C GLY A 270 9.17 6.37 -13.30
N VAL A 271 10.02 6.65 -12.31
CA VAL A 271 11.47 6.77 -12.52
C VAL A 271 12.07 5.46 -13.05
N ALA A 272 11.66 4.32 -12.50
CA ALA A 272 12.10 3.01 -12.99
C ALA A 272 11.66 2.76 -14.43
N VAL A 273 10.41 3.11 -14.78
CA VAL A 273 9.87 2.98 -16.15
C VAL A 273 10.58 3.93 -17.13
N ALA A 274 10.89 5.17 -16.72
CA ALA A 274 11.71 6.09 -17.51
C ALA A 274 13.12 5.51 -17.73
N GLY A 275 13.71 4.87 -16.70
CA GLY A 275 14.97 4.15 -16.81
C GLY A 275 14.96 3.06 -17.87
N VAL A 276 13.85 2.35 -18.07
CA VAL A 276 13.70 1.35 -19.15
C VAL A 276 13.82 1.99 -20.53
N ILE A 277 13.22 3.17 -20.74
CA ILE A 277 13.33 3.91 -22.00
C ILE A 277 14.77 4.32 -22.25
N VAL A 278 15.43 4.94 -21.24
CA VAL A 278 16.82 5.40 -21.32
C VAL A 278 17.78 4.24 -21.59
N LEU A 279 17.62 3.11 -20.89
CA LEU A 279 18.46 1.93 -21.10
C LEU A 279 18.26 1.31 -22.48
N ARG A 280 17.06 1.43 -23.06
CA ARG A 280 16.81 0.91 -24.40
C ARG A 280 17.48 1.75 -25.48
N ILE A 281 17.58 3.05 -25.26
CA ILE A 281 18.28 3.98 -26.14
C ILE A 281 19.81 3.86 -25.97
N ARG A 282 20.29 3.84 -24.73
CA ARG A 282 21.74 3.89 -24.45
C ARG A 282 22.44 2.53 -24.56
N LYS A 283 21.73 1.42 -24.35
CA LYS A 283 22.28 0.05 -24.41
C LYS A 283 21.32 -0.85 -25.23
N PRO A 284 21.27 -0.68 -26.55
CA PRO A 284 20.36 -1.44 -27.44
C PRO A 284 20.65 -2.96 -27.39
N ASP A 285 21.92 -3.34 -27.27
CA ASP A 285 22.39 -4.74 -27.33
C ASP A 285 22.21 -5.51 -26.01
N LEU A 286 21.69 -4.87 -24.95
CA LEU A 286 21.47 -5.55 -23.70
C LEU A 286 20.46 -6.68 -23.88
N HIS A 287 20.84 -7.89 -23.48
CA HIS A 287 19.92 -9.05 -23.53
C HIS A 287 18.70 -8.80 -22.63
N ARG A 288 17.50 -8.97 -23.21
CA ARG A 288 16.22 -8.74 -22.53
C ARG A 288 15.36 -10.00 -22.62
N PRO A 289 15.24 -10.78 -21.55
CA PRO A 289 14.44 -12.00 -21.53
C PRO A 289 12.96 -11.76 -21.85
N VAL A 290 12.44 -10.59 -21.46
CA VAL A 290 11.06 -10.19 -21.73
C VAL A 290 11.04 -8.91 -22.56
N ARG A 291 10.38 -8.95 -23.71
CA ARG A 291 10.15 -7.78 -24.57
C ARG A 291 8.79 -7.16 -24.25
N ILE A 292 8.77 -5.85 -24.08
CA ILE A 292 7.52 -5.08 -23.91
C ILE A 292 6.87 -4.98 -25.29
N PRO A 293 5.62 -5.50 -25.46
CA PRO A 293 4.90 -5.34 -26.71
C PRO A 293 4.58 -3.86 -26.95
N TRP A 294 4.53 -3.46 -28.20
CA TRP A 294 4.23 -2.07 -28.64
C TRP A 294 5.11 -0.98 -27.99
N PHE A 295 6.33 -1.31 -27.63
CA PHE A 295 7.26 -0.30 -27.13
C PHE A 295 7.45 0.82 -28.18
N PRO A 296 7.45 2.13 -27.80
CA PRO A 296 7.49 2.68 -26.42
C PRO A 296 6.12 3.05 -25.83
N LEU A 297 5.01 2.68 -26.44
CA LEU A 297 3.67 3.13 -26.04
C LEU A 297 3.31 2.83 -24.57
N PRO A 298 3.42 1.60 -24.02
CA PRO A 298 3.04 1.34 -22.64
C PRO A 298 3.84 2.16 -21.61
N PRO A 299 5.18 2.30 -21.71
CA PRO A 299 5.94 3.19 -20.85
C PRO A 299 5.49 4.65 -20.92
N ILE A 300 5.21 5.19 -22.13
CA ILE A 300 4.77 6.58 -22.29
C ILE A 300 3.40 6.78 -21.65
N VAL A 301 2.44 5.88 -21.91
CA VAL A 301 1.10 5.94 -21.30
C VAL A 301 1.20 5.91 -19.77
N PHE A 302 2.02 5.02 -19.21
CA PHE A 302 2.22 4.95 -17.76
C PHE A 302 2.82 6.25 -17.19
N LEU A 303 3.83 6.82 -17.84
CA LEU A 303 4.45 8.07 -17.40
C LEU A 303 3.50 9.26 -17.49
N SER A 304 2.71 9.37 -18.57
CA SER A 304 1.69 10.41 -18.72
C SER A 304 0.62 10.30 -17.66
N PHE A 305 0.17 9.07 -17.35
CA PHE A 305 -0.79 8.81 -16.30
C PHE A 305 -0.23 9.14 -14.91
N THR A 306 1.03 8.78 -14.64
CA THR A 306 1.73 9.12 -13.39
C THR A 306 1.85 10.65 -13.21
N ALA A 307 2.20 11.37 -14.27
CA ALA A 307 2.30 12.83 -14.24
C ALA A 307 0.94 13.48 -13.98
N TRP A 308 -0.11 13.04 -14.67
CA TRP A 308 -1.46 13.53 -14.45
C TRP A 308 -1.98 13.26 -13.04
N MET A 309 -1.82 12.03 -12.54
CA MET A 309 -2.22 11.65 -11.18
C MET A 309 -1.48 12.46 -10.11
N THR A 310 -0.18 12.66 -10.27
CA THR A 310 0.63 13.49 -9.38
C THR A 310 0.14 14.95 -9.38
N TRP A 311 -0.11 15.51 -10.55
CA TRP A 311 -0.69 16.85 -10.68
C TRP A 311 -2.05 16.96 -10.00
N SER A 312 -2.91 15.95 -10.17
CA SER A 312 -4.24 15.91 -9.55
C SER A 312 -4.16 15.91 -8.02
N VAL A 313 -3.29 15.11 -7.42
CA VAL A 313 -3.06 15.11 -5.97
C VAL A 313 -2.52 16.47 -5.50
N MET A 314 -1.58 17.06 -6.25
CA MET A 314 -1.01 18.35 -5.93
C MET A 314 -2.03 19.49 -5.99
N SER A 315 -3.01 19.41 -6.87
CA SER A 315 -4.06 20.44 -7.04
C SER A 315 -5.22 20.30 -6.04
N THR A 316 -5.42 19.10 -5.46
CA THR A 316 -6.57 18.81 -4.57
C THR A 316 -6.21 18.79 -3.09
N ASN A 317 -4.95 18.49 -2.74
CA ASN A 317 -4.55 18.25 -1.35
C ASN A 317 -3.18 18.83 -1.00
N ALA A 318 -3.18 20.02 -0.40
CA ALA A 318 -1.95 20.71 0.00
C ALA A 318 -1.14 19.96 1.07
N THR A 319 -1.79 19.16 1.94
CA THR A 319 -1.09 18.37 2.95
C THR A 319 -0.30 17.23 2.31
N SER A 320 -0.89 16.54 1.35
CA SER A 320 -0.20 15.50 0.58
C SER A 320 1.02 16.05 -0.16
N VAL A 321 0.92 17.29 -0.70
CA VAL A 321 2.06 17.98 -1.34
C VAL A 321 3.20 18.20 -0.35
N LYS A 322 2.90 18.73 0.83
CA LYS A 322 3.92 19.00 1.87
C LYS A 322 4.61 17.70 2.31
N LEU A 323 3.84 16.62 2.48
CA LEU A 323 4.39 15.29 2.80
C LEU A 323 5.30 14.77 1.70
N ILE A 324 4.87 14.80 0.44
CA ILE A 324 5.67 14.34 -0.71
C ILE A 324 6.98 15.13 -0.81
N LEU A 325 6.91 16.46 -0.75
CA LEU A 325 8.10 17.32 -0.80
C LEU A 325 9.03 17.11 0.40
N GLY A 326 8.46 16.97 1.61
CA GLY A 326 9.24 16.68 2.81
C GLY A 326 10.00 15.35 2.71
N ILE A 327 9.36 14.33 2.17
CA ILE A 327 9.97 13.01 1.97
C ILE A 327 11.08 13.06 0.93
N ILE A 328 10.84 13.71 -0.21
CA ILE A 328 11.86 13.87 -1.27
C ILE A 328 13.05 14.65 -0.71
N SER A 329 12.80 15.73 0.03
CA SER A 329 13.86 16.54 0.66
C SER A 329 14.67 15.71 1.65
N LEU A 330 14.02 14.92 2.50
CA LEU A 330 14.69 14.02 3.45
C LEU A 330 15.53 12.96 2.73
N ALA A 331 14.99 12.38 1.65
CA ALA A 331 15.72 11.41 0.83
C ALA A 331 16.99 12.02 0.20
N LEU A 332 16.90 13.25 -0.30
CA LEU A 332 18.05 14.00 -0.83
C LEU A 332 19.07 14.30 0.24
N VAL A 333 18.66 14.76 1.43
CA VAL A 333 19.56 15.02 2.56
C VAL A 333 20.30 13.73 2.97
N VAL A 334 19.60 12.61 3.09
CA VAL A 334 20.21 11.32 3.40
C VAL A 334 21.17 10.89 2.28
N TRP A 335 20.77 11.07 1.02
CA TRP A 335 21.65 10.76 -0.12
C TRP A 335 22.94 11.57 -0.10
N PHE A 336 22.86 12.90 0.03
CA PHE A 336 24.04 13.76 0.06
C PHE A 336 24.88 13.56 1.31
N GLY A 337 24.27 13.26 2.46
CA GLY A 337 24.99 13.05 3.73
C GLY A 337 25.67 11.69 3.84
N VAL A 338 25.07 10.63 3.29
CA VAL A 338 25.55 9.25 3.46
C VAL A 338 26.24 8.74 2.20
N ALA A 339 25.65 8.90 1.03
CA ALA A 339 26.16 8.31 -0.22
C ALA A 339 27.43 9.02 -0.73
N LYS A 340 27.53 10.34 -0.52
CA LYS A 340 28.74 11.10 -0.92
C LYS A 340 30.00 10.67 -0.17
N ASN A 341 29.85 10.12 1.03
CA ASN A 341 30.99 9.63 1.83
C ASN A 341 31.39 8.17 1.53
N HIS A 342 30.65 7.45 0.66
CA HIS A 342 30.85 6.03 0.40
C HIS A 342 30.96 5.65 -1.09
N SER A 343 31.27 6.60 -1.97
CA SER A 343 31.61 6.32 -3.37
C SER A 343 32.97 5.59 -3.47
N ARG A 344 33.06 4.36 -2.95
CA ARG A 344 34.10 3.40 -3.33
C ARG A 344 33.55 2.52 -4.44
N PRO A 345 34.32 2.27 -5.51
CA PRO A 345 33.90 1.39 -6.59
C PRO A 345 33.60 -0.01 -6.02
N ILE A 346 32.49 -0.59 -6.49
CA ILE A 346 32.18 -2.00 -6.25
C ILE A 346 33.27 -2.79 -6.96
N GLU A 347 34.24 -3.29 -6.20
CA GLU A 347 35.18 -4.29 -6.66
C GLU A 347 34.38 -5.53 -7.07
N LYS A 348 34.56 -5.92 -8.33
CA LYS A 348 33.93 -7.08 -8.96
C LYS A 348 34.25 -8.33 -8.13
N ALA A 349 33.23 -8.96 -7.54
CA ALA A 349 33.26 -10.35 -7.11
C ALA A 349 32.42 -11.18 -8.08
#